data_3e4815106a6fe97e5c204a82d484793e
#
_entry.id   3e4815106a6fe97e5c204a82d484793e
#
_cell.length_a   1.000
_cell.length_b   1.000
_cell.length_c   1.000
_cell.angle_alpha   90.00
_cell.angle_beta   90.00
_cell.angle_gamma   90.00
#
_symmetry.space_group_name_H-M   'P 1'
#
loop_
_entity.id
_entity.type
_entity.pdbx_description
1 polymer ?
#
loop_
_entity_poly.entity_id
_entity_poly.type
_entity_poly.pdbx_seq_one_letter_code
_entity_poly.pdbx_strand_id
1 'polypeptide(L)'
;MTESQYRRSNRTVLALIVVILVYFVMVMGARTFTLDADLGTYLRVGVPVLMLVGAVVSYVLWKDQKKGALGMIICASIAYVVVVLFGSSVGTYAYAFPVLFGVMAYYNNRLMVCGNILIVVINFTRIFLLDKTHLEDSVAALLTILLVSVSSTAICRLLTTFNEENIAAVAEGAT
;
A
#
# COMPACT_ATOMS: atom_id res chain seq x y z
N MET A 1 9.97 17.98 0.98
CA MET A 1 9.92 17.72 -0.49
C MET A 1 9.41 18.96 -1.20
N THR A 2 10.00 19.30 -2.35
CA THR A 2 9.54 20.38 -3.25
C THR A 2 8.36 19.91 -4.11
N GLU A 3 7.67 20.82 -4.80
CA GLU A 3 6.55 20.49 -5.70
C GLU A 3 6.99 19.52 -6.82
N SER A 4 8.18 19.74 -7.40
CA SER A 4 8.74 18.86 -8.43
C SER A 4 9.04 17.44 -7.89
N GLN A 5 9.51 17.32 -6.66
CA GLN A 5 9.73 16.04 -6.00
C GLN A 5 8.39 15.34 -5.73
N TYR A 6 7.36 16.07 -5.26
CA TYR A 6 6.02 15.50 -5.08
C TYR A 6 5.45 15.00 -6.40
N ARG A 7 5.54 15.78 -7.49
CA ARG A 7 5.08 15.37 -8.82
C ARG A 7 5.72 14.06 -9.27
N ARG A 8 7.03 13.93 -9.11
CA ARG A 8 7.77 12.73 -9.50
C ARG A 8 7.38 11.52 -8.65
N SER A 9 7.35 11.67 -7.33
CA SER A 9 6.93 10.61 -6.41
C SER A 9 5.48 10.20 -6.64
N ASN A 10 4.56 11.17 -6.76
CA ASN A 10 3.13 10.92 -7.00
C ASN A 10 2.91 10.16 -8.31
N ARG A 11 3.65 10.49 -9.38
CA ARG A 11 3.57 9.77 -10.66
C ARG A 11 4.03 8.31 -10.51
N THR A 12 5.14 8.07 -9.83
CA THR A 12 5.66 6.71 -9.60
C THR A 12 4.71 5.90 -8.74
N VAL A 13 4.20 6.48 -7.66
CA VAL A 13 3.25 5.82 -6.76
C VAL A 13 1.92 5.53 -7.46
N LEU A 14 1.42 6.45 -8.27
CA LEU A 14 0.23 6.19 -9.08
C LEU A 14 0.45 5.01 -10.02
N ALA A 15 1.57 4.95 -10.72
CA ALA A 15 1.88 3.83 -11.62
C ALA A 15 1.89 2.49 -10.88
N LEU A 16 2.49 2.43 -9.68
CA LEU A 16 2.47 1.24 -8.83
C LEU A 16 1.04 0.87 -8.41
N ILE A 17 0.25 1.83 -7.95
CA ILE A 17 -1.15 1.61 -7.55
C ILE A 17 -1.99 1.09 -8.72
N VAL A 18 -1.85 1.69 -9.91
CA VAL A 18 -2.56 1.24 -11.11
C VAL A 18 -2.22 -0.22 -11.43
N VAL A 19 -0.94 -0.57 -11.48
CA VAL A 19 -0.52 -1.95 -11.76
C VAL A 19 -1.10 -2.93 -10.75
N ILE A 20 -1.05 -2.61 -9.46
CA ILE A 20 -1.52 -3.48 -8.39
C ILE A 20 -3.04 -3.62 -8.42
N LEU A 21 -3.77 -2.51 -8.53
CA LEU A 21 -5.23 -2.55 -8.51
C LEU A 21 -5.80 -3.19 -9.78
N VAL A 22 -5.18 -2.96 -10.93
CA VAL A 22 -5.55 -3.66 -12.17
C VAL A 22 -5.30 -5.17 -12.03
N TYR A 23 -4.15 -5.57 -11.49
CA TYR A 23 -3.87 -6.97 -11.21
C TYR A 23 -4.95 -7.59 -10.28
N PHE A 24 -5.33 -6.91 -9.19
CA PHE A 24 -6.39 -7.36 -8.30
C PHE A 24 -7.72 -7.55 -9.03
N VAL A 25 -8.13 -6.54 -9.78
CA VAL A 25 -9.39 -6.59 -10.54
C VAL A 25 -9.37 -7.76 -11.52
N MET A 26 -8.26 -8.00 -12.22
CA MET A 26 -8.13 -9.12 -13.15
C MET A 26 -8.20 -10.48 -12.44
N VAL A 27 -7.43 -10.67 -11.37
CA VAL A 27 -7.37 -11.95 -10.65
C VAL A 27 -8.69 -12.24 -9.92
N MET A 28 -9.27 -11.25 -9.25
CA MET A 28 -10.53 -11.42 -8.52
C MET A 28 -11.73 -11.46 -9.48
N GLY A 29 -11.71 -10.68 -10.56
CA GLY A 29 -12.72 -10.69 -11.61
C GLY A 29 -12.81 -12.04 -12.31
N ALA A 30 -11.65 -12.65 -12.65
CA ALA A 30 -11.63 -14.00 -13.24
C ALA A 30 -12.31 -15.04 -12.34
N ARG A 31 -12.15 -14.94 -11.02
CA ARG A 31 -12.81 -15.83 -10.05
C ARG A 31 -14.31 -15.58 -9.94
N THR A 32 -14.76 -14.35 -10.16
CA THR A 32 -16.19 -13.99 -10.13
C THR A 32 -17.00 -14.71 -11.22
N PHE A 33 -16.38 -14.96 -12.38
CA PHE A 33 -17.03 -15.67 -13.49
C PHE A 33 -17.06 -17.19 -13.31
N THR A 34 -16.30 -17.75 -12.38
CA THR A 34 -16.15 -19.21 -12.19
C THR A 34 -16.84 -19.73 -10.94
N LEU A 35 -17.28 -18.87 -10.03
CA LEU A 35 -17.89 -19.22 -8.74
C LEU A 35 -19.21 -18.46 -8.57
N ASP A 36 -20.13 -19.04 -7.77
CA ASP A 36 -21.32 -18.31 -7.34
C ASP A 36 -20.88 -17.04 -6.58
N ALA A 37 -21.18 -15.89 -7.19
CA ALA A 37 -20.72 -14.61 -6.70
C ALA A 37 -21.53 -14.19 -5.46
N ASP A 38 -20.89 -14.16 -4.32
CA ASP A 38 -21.40 -13.60 -3.07
C ASP A 38 -21.11 -12.10 -2.92
N LEU A 39 -21.65 -11.47 -1.90
CA LEU A 39 -21.40 -10.06 -1.58
C LEU A 39 -19.89 -9.78 -1.39
N GLY A 40 -19.17 -10.70 -0.77
CA GLY A 40 -17.72 -10.55 -0.56
C GLY A 40 -16.95 -10.53 -1.88
N THR A 41 -17.39 -11.30 -2.86
CA THR A 41 -16.82 -11.31 -4.22
C THR A 41 -17.04 -9.99 -4.94
N TYR A 42 -18.22 -9.42 -4.86
CA TYR A 42 -18.49 -8.09 -5.44
C TYR A 42 -17.69 -6.98 -4.76
N LEU A 43 -17.52 -7.03 -3.44
CA LEU A 43 -16.71 -6.06 -2.70
C LEU A 43 -15.23 -6.15 -3.09
N ARG A 44 -14.70 -7.36 -3.27
CA ARG A 44 -13.28 -7.59 -3.68
C ARG A 44 -12.94 -7.03 -5.06
N VAL A 45 -13.92 -6.91 -5.95
CA VAL A 45 -13.72 -6.34 -7.29
C VAL A 45 -14.11 -4.86 -7.31
N GLY A 46 -15.29 -4.54 -6.78
CA GLY A 46 -15.86 -3.19 -6.86
C GLY A 46 -15.08 -2.15 -6.08
N VAL A 47 -14.63 -2.49 -4.86
CA VAL A 47 -13.86 -1.52 -4.05
C VAL A 47 -12.50 -1.19 -4.66
N PRO A 48 -11.65 -2.13 -5.11
CA PRO A 48 -10.42 -1.79 -5.83
C PRO A 48 -10.65 -0.95 -7.08
N VAL A 49 -11.71 -1.19 -7.86
CA VAL A 49 -12.05 -0.34 -9.02
C VAL A 49 -12.37 1.07 -8.58
N LEU A 50 -13.21 1.24 -7.57
CA LEU A 50 -13.56 2.56 -7.03
C LEU A 50 -12.33 3.28 -6.47
N MET A 51 -11.46 2.57 -5.76
CA MET A 51 -10.23 3.12 -5.19
C MET A 51 -9.19 3.48 -6.27
N LEU A 52 -9.17 2.74 -7.38
CA LEU A 52 -8.36 3.10 -8.55
C LEU A 52 -8.80 4.46 -9.13
N VAL A 53 -10.09 4.65 -9.32
CA VAL A 53 -10.64 5.94 -9.76
C VAL A 53 -10.29 7.03 -8.76
N GLY A 54 -10.48 6.79 -7.46
CA GLY A 54 -10.12 7.75 -6.40
C GLY A 54 -8.64 8.13 -6.39
N ALA A 55 -7.74 7.17 -6.62
CA ALA A 55 -6.30 7.42 -6.70
C ALA A 55 -5.95 8.28 -7.93
N VAL A 56 -6.54 8.00 -9.09
CA VAL A 56 -6.36 8.81 -10.30
C VAL A 56 -6.88 10.23 -10.11
N VAL A 57 -8.06 10.39 -9.54
CA VAL A 57 -8.63 11.71 -9.21
C VAL A 57 -7.74 12.48 -8.25
N SER A 58 -7.25 11.83 -7.18
CA SER A 58 -6.32 12.44 -6.23
C SER A 58 -5.04 12.91 -6.90
N TYR A 59 -4.51 12.14 -7.83
CA TYR A 59 -3.34 12.54 -8.62
C TYR A 59 -3.65 13.73 -9.54
N VAL A 60 -4.73 13.68 -10.30
CA VAL A 60 -5.07 14.75 -11.25
C VAL A 60 -5.27 16.09 -10.53
N LEU A 61 -5.95 16.08 -9.39
CA LEU A 61 -6.26 17.30 -8.64
C LEU A 61 -5.05 17.87 -7.87
N TRP A 62 -4.16 16.98 -7.35
CA TRP A 62 -3.11 17.39 -6.41
C TRP A 62 -1.74 16.76 -6.71
N LYS A 63 -1.39 16.60 -8.00
CA LYS A 63 -0.15 15.92 -8.44
C LYS A 63 1.14 16.50 -7.86
N ASP A 64 1.14 17.80 -7.55
CA ASP A 64 2.31 18.56 -7.09
C ASP A 64 2.32 18.76 -5.56
N GLN A 65 1.34 18.18 -4.86
CA GLN A 65 1.11 18.43 -3.44
C GLN A 65 1.12 17.14 -2.61
N LYS A 66 1.41 17.31 -1.31
CA LYS A 66 1.30 16.25 -0.30
C LYS A 66 -0.13 15.66 -0.22
N LYS A 67 -1.16 16.46 -0.52
CA LYS A 67 -2.56 16.00 -0.51
C LYS A 67 -2.81 14.89 -1.53
N GLY A 68 -2.18 14.99 -2.72
CA GLY A 68 -2.24 13.92 -3.73
C GLY A 68 -1.63 12.62 -3.25
N ALA A 69 -0.45 12.71 -2.60
CA ALA A 69 0.20 11.56 -1.97
C ALA A 69 -0.72 10.86 -0.95
N LEU A 70 -1.29 11.64 -0.01
CA LEU A 70 -2.16 11.11 1.03
C LEU A 70 -3.43 10.49 0.43
N GLY A 71 -4.07 11.14 -0.54
CA GLY A 71 -5.27 10.62 -1.20
C GLY A 71 -5.01 9.27 -1.88
N MET A 72 -3.91 9.16 -2.63
CA MET A 72 -3.52 7.91 -3.29
C MET A 72 -3.22 6.79 -2.29
N ILE A 73 -2.50 7.08 -1.20
CA ILE A 73 -2.18 6.09 -0.16
C ILE A 73 -3.43 5.64 0.57
N ILE A 74 -4.36 6.55 0.89
CA ILE A 74 -5.64 6.20 1.51
C ILE A 74 -6.44 5.26 0.59
N CYS A 75 -6.55 5.58 -0.70
CA CYS A 75 -7.23 4.70 -1.65
C CYS A 75 -6.60 3.31 -1.73
N ALA A 76 -5.27 3.24 -1.83
CA ALA A 76 -4.55 1.96 -1.84
C ALA A 76 -4.74 1.17 -0.54
N SER A 77 -4.74 1.86 0.62
CA SER A 77 -4.96 1.24 1.92
C SER A 77 -6.37 0.67 2.07
N ILE A 78 -7.40 1.40 1.63
CA ILE A 78 -8.79 0.91 1.65
C ILE A 78 -8.93 -0.33 0.75
N ALA A 79 -8.40 -0.28 -0.47
CA ALA A 79 -8.41 -1.43 -1.36
C ALA A 79 -7.70 -2.64 -0.73
N TYR A 80 -6.53 -2.43 -0.12
CA TYR A 80 -5.79 -3.46 0.59
C TYR A 80 -6.61 -4.09 1.72
N VAL A 81 -7.21 -3.28 2.58
CA VAL A 81 -8.04 -3.75 3.70
C VAL A 81 -9.16 -4.66 3.21
N VAL A 82 -9.90 -4.24 2.19
CA VAL A 82 -11.00 -5.04 1.63
C VAL A 82 -10.50 -6.34 1.01
N VAL A 83 -9.42 -6.29 0.24
CA VAL A 83 -8.85 -7.50 -0.38
C VAL A 83 -8.33 -8.48 0.67
N VAL A 84 -7.74 -8.01 1.76
CA VAL A 84 -7.25 -8.87 2.85
C VAL A 84 -8.40 -9.46 3.65
N LEU A 85 -9.39 -8.67 4.06
CA LEU A 85 -10.50 -9.14 4.91
C LEU A 85 -11.43 -10.11 4.17
N PHE A 86 -11.70 -9.86 2.91
CA PHE A 86 -12.60 -10.69 2.09
C PHE A 86 -11.87 -11.69 1.19
N GLY A 87 -10.52 -11.68 1.17
CA GLY A 87 -9.73 -12.60 0.37
C GLY A 87 -9.78 -14.04 0.89
N SER A 88 -9.88 -15.01 0.00
CA SER A 88 -9.90 -16.45 0.34
C SER A 88 -8.52 -17.10 0.38
N SER A 89 -7.47 -16.40 -0.02
CA SER A 89 -6.10 -16.95 -0.11
C SER A 89 -5.22 -16.45 1.04
N VAL A 90 -4.44 -17.35 1.63
CA VAL A 90 -3.43 -16.99 2.65
C VAL A 90 -2.41 -15.98 2.08
N GLY A 91 -2.07 -16.08 0.79
CA GLY A 91 -1.11 -15.19 0.13
C GLY A 91 -1.54 -13.72 -0.03
N THR A 92 -2.75 -13.33 0.37
CA THR A 92 -3.22 -11.93 0.26
C THR A 92 -2.39 -10.94 1.09
N TYR A 93 -1.66 -11.40 2.11
CA TYR A 93 -0.74 -10.55 2.88
C TYR A 93 0.38 -9.95 2.01
N ALA A 94 0.80 -10.64 0.95
CA ALA A 94 1.88 -10.17 0.08
C ALA A 94 1.56 -8.85 -0.62
N TYR A 95 0.29 -8.50 -0.74
CA TYR A 95 -0.15 -7.22 -1.29
C TYR A 95 0.17 -6.01 -0.40
N ALA A 96 0.62 -6.26 0.84
CA ALA A 96 1.18 -5.21 1.69
C ALA A 96 2.45 -4.58 1.09
N PHE A 97 3.30 -5.38 0.44
CA PHE A 97 4.61 -4.92 -0.01
C PHE A 97 4.54 -3.74 -0.99
N PRO A 98 3.76 -3.79 -2.07
CA PRO A 98 3.64 -2.66 -2.97
C PRO A 98 3.07 -1.39 -2.30
N VAL A 99 2.14 -1.54 -1.34
CA VAL A 99 1.62 -0.39 -0.57
C VAL A 99 2.73 0.26 0.25
N LEU A 100 3.55 -0.55 0.96
CA LEU A 100 4.68 -0.06 1.73
C LEU A 100 5.74 0.60 0.84
N PHE A 101 6.07 0.02 -0.31
CA PHE A 101 7.01 0.63 -1.25
C PHE A 101 6.50 1.99 -1.77
N GLY A 102 5.19 2.12 -2.03
CA GLY A 102 4.57 3.39 -2.37
C GLY A 102 4.73 4.44 -1.26
N VAL A 103 4.56 4.04 -0.01
CA VAL A 103 4.75 4.92 1.15
C VAL A 103 6.21 5.35 1.31
N MET A 104 7.17 4.43 1.09
CA MET A 104 8.61 4.72 1.17
C MET A 104 9.06 5.82 0.18
N ALA A 105 8.40 5.91 -0.99
CA ALA A 105 8.71 6.91 -2.00
C ALA A 105 8.53 8.36 -1.53
N TYR A 106 7.89 8.57 -0.38
CA TYR A 106 7.68 9.90 0.20
C TYR A 106 8.66 10.29 1.31
N TYR A 107 9.61 9.43 1.66
CA TYR A 107 10.61 9.68 2.71
C TYR A 107 9.96 10.18 4.02
N ASN A 108 8.84 9.59 4.43
CA ASN A 108 8.07 10.03 5.58
C ASN A 108 7.91 8.89 6.59
N ASN A 109 8.75 8.91 7.64
CA ASN A 109 8.74 7.90 8.70
C ASN A 109 7.41 7.77 9.43
N ARG A 110 6.69 8.89 9.66
CA ARG A 110 5.38 8.83 10.34
C ARG A 110 4.35 8.11 9.49
N LEU A 111 4.33 8.42 8.20
CA LEU A 111 3.43 7.76 7.26
C LEU A 111 3.76 6.27 7.14
N MET A 112 5.06 5.93 7.15
CA MET A 112 5.52 4.54 7.11
C MET A 112 5.11 3.75 8.34
N VAL A 113 5.25 4.31 9.53
CA VAL A 113 4.82 3.68 10.78
C VAL A 113 3.30 3.48 10.80
N CYS A 114 2.52 4.49 10.39
CA CYS A 114 1.06 4.36 10.30
C CYS A 114 0.65 3.26 9.31
N GLY A 115 1.30 3.19 8.14
CA GLY A 115 1.05 2.14 7.15
C GLY A 115 1.36 0.74 7.69
N ASN A 116 2.49 0.59 8.37
CA ASN A 116 2.88 -0.68 8.99
C ASN A 116 1.91 -1.11 10.10
N ILE A 117 1.47 -0.19 10.97
CA ILE A 117 0.47 -0.49 12.00
C ILE A 117 -0.82 -0.98 11.35
N LEU A 118 -1.32 -0.28 10.33
CA LEU A 118 -2.52 -0.69 9.61
C LEU A 118 -2.38 -2.10 9.04
N ILE A 119 -1.28 -2.39 8.36
CA ILE A 119 -1.03 -3.69 7.74
C ILE A 119 -0.97 -4.81 8.79
N VAL A 120 -0.24 -4.60 9.89
CA VAL A 120 -0.15 -5.58 10.98
C VAL A 120 -1.52 -5.83 11.60
N VAL A 121 -2.27 -4.77 11.94
CA VAL A 121 -3.59 -4.90 12.57
C VAL A 121 -4.57 -5.64 11.67
N ILE A 122 -4.64 -5.30 10.38
CA ILE A 122 -5.59 -5.93 9.45
C ILE A 122 -5.27 -7.42 9.24
N ASN A 123 -3.98 -7.77 9.10
CA ASN A 123 -3.60 -9.17 8.95
C ASN A 123 -3.80 -9.97 10.25
N PHE A 124 -3.51 -9.37 11.41
CA PHE A 124 -3.82 -9.97 12.70
C PHE A 124 -5.33 -10.23 12.84
N THR A 125 -6.15 -9.22 12.53
CA THR A 125 -7.62 -9.35 12.55
C THR A 125 -8.08 -10.51 11.66
N ARG A 126 -7.57 -10.58 10.44
CA ARG A 126 -7.91 -11.67 9.53
C ARG A 126 -7.54 -13.04 10.10
N ILE A 127 -6.30 -13.21 10.55
CA ILE A 127 -5.77 -14.50 11.01
C ILE A 127 -6.52 -14.99 12.26
N PHE A 128 -6.72 -14.12 13.24
CA PHE A 128 -7.29 -14.54 14.53
C PHE A 128 -8.81 -14.53 14.59
N LEU A 129 -9.48 -13.70 13.78
CA LEU A 129 -10.94 -13.55 13.85
C LEU A 129 -11.67 -14.23 12.68
N LEU A 130 -11.07 -14.29 11.50
CA LEU A 130 -11.76 -14.73 10.29
C LEU A 130 -11.27 -16.09 9.79
N ASP A 131 -9.97 -16.38 9.86
CA ASP A 131 -9.37 -17.58 9.27
C ASP A 131 -8.79 -18.50 10.35
N LYS A 132 -9.60 -19.47 10.82
CA LYS A 132 -9.19 -20.45 11.84
C LYS A 132 -8.65 -21.76 11.27
N THR A 133 -8.66 -21.94 9.95
CA THR A 133 -8.45 -23.25 9.32
C THR A 133 -6.98 -23.57 8.95
N HIS A 134 -6.13 -22.56 8.81
CA HIS A 134 -4.73 -22.71 8.38
C HIS A 134 -3.76 -21.98 9.31
N LEU A 135 -3.69 -22.41 10.57
CA LEU A 135 -2.95 -21.69 11.62
C LEU A 135 -1.44 -21.62 11.32
N GLU A 136 -0.83 -22.69 10.80
CA GLU A 136 0.63 -22.69 10.51
C GLU A 136 0.98 -21.69 9.42
N ASP A 137 0.27 -21.70 8.28
CA ASP A 137 0.47 -20.76 7.17
C ASP A 137 0.20 -19.31 7.61
N SER A 138 -0.78 -19.15 8.49
CA SER A 138 -1.18 -17.86 9.04
C SER A 138 -0.13 -17.27 9.99
N VAL A 139 0.52 -18.10 10.80
CA VAL A 139 1.63 -17.68 11.66
C VAL A 139 2.85 -17.28 10.81
N ALA A 140 3.20 -18.08 9.80
CA ALA A 140 4.29 -17.75 8.89
C ALA A 140 4.03 -16.42 8.14
N ALA A 141 2.80 -16.19 7.68
CA ALA A 141 2.38 -14.94 7.06
C ALA A 141 2.54 -13.75 8.03
N LEU A 142 2.11 -13.90 9.29
CA LEU A 142 2.22 -12.84 10.30
C LEU A 142 3.68 -12.51 10.61
N LEU A 143 4.54 -13.51 10.79
CA LEU A 143 5.97 -13.32 11.01
C LEU A 143 6.62 -12.60 9.82
N THR A 144 6.25 -12.97 8.59
CA THR A 144 6.72 -12.29 7.37
C THR A 144 6.30 -10.82 7.36
N ILE A 145 5.05 -10.50 7.69
CA ILE A 145 4.54 -9.13 7.77
C ILE A 145 5.30 -8.33 8.83
N LEU A 146 5.53 -8.89 10.01
CA LEU A 146 6.30 -8.23 11.07
C LEU A 146 7.73 -7.95 10.63
N LEU A 147 8.40 -8.93 10.02
CA LEU A 147 9.75 -8.76 9.49
C LEU A 147 9.81 -7.64 8.45
N VAL A 148 8.88 -7.63 7.49
CA VAL A 148 8.80 -6.61 6.45
C VAL A 148 8.46 -5.24 7.02
N SER A 149 7.59 -5.17 8.02
CA SER A 149 7.25 -3.91 8.70
C SER A 149 8.45 -3.29 9.41
N VAL A 150 9.25 -4.11 10.10
CA VAL A 150 10.50 -3.65 10.73
C VAL A 150 11.52 -3.22 9.69
N SER A 151 11.75 -4.05 8.67
CA SER A 151 12.73 -3.79 7.60
C SER A 151 12.35 -2.54 6.80
N SER A 152 11.10 -2.39 6.41
CA SER A 152 10.62 -1.23 5.65
C SER A 152 10.74 0.07 6.46
N THR A 153 10.48 0.03 7.77
CA THR A 153 10.68 1.19 8.65
C THR A 153 12.16 1.56 8.74
N ALA A 154 13.05 0.58 8.91
CA ALA A 154 14.49 0.81 8.95
C ALA A 154 15.02 1.42 7.64
N ILE A 155 14.62 0.85 6.51
CA ILE A 155 14.99 1.35 5.18
C ILE A 155 14.43 2.76 4.96
N CYS A 156 13.18 3.02 5.33
CA CYS A 156 12.58 4.34 5.19
C CYS A 156 13.34 5.40 6.01
N ARG A 157 13.77 5.07 7.23
CA ARG A 157 14.60 5.96 8.07
C ARG A 157 15.93 6.24 7.39
N LEU A 158 16.63 5.22 6.91
CA LEU A 158 17.91 5.34 6.23
C LEU A 158 17.79 6.23 4.98
N LEU A 159 16.79 6.00 4.14
CA LEU A 159 16.53 6.82 2.96
C LEU A 159 16.19 8.26 3.31
N THR A 160 15.47 8.50 4.41
CA THR A 160 15.16 9.85 4.88
C THR A 160 16.45 10.58 5.30
N THR A 161 17.31 9.92 6.07
CA THR A 161 18.60 10.48 6.50
C THR A 161 19.48 10.80 5.30
N PHE A 162 19.66 9.87 4.36
CA PHE A 162 20.44 10.14 3.14
C PHE A 162 19.87 11.29 2.29
N ASN A 163 18.57 11.42 2.21
CA ASN A 163 17.96 12.53 1.49
C ASN A 163 18.22 13.88 2.20
N GLU A 164 18.19 13.91 3.53
CA GLU A 164 18.51 15.10 4.32
C GLU A 164 19.99 15.49 4.19
N GLU A 165 20.92 14.53 4.26
CA GLU A 165 22.34 14.72 4.05
C GLU A 165 22.66 15.26 2.65
N ASN A 166 22.04 14.68 1.61
CA ASN A 166 22.22 15.16 0.24
C ASN A 166 21.72 16.60 0.05
N ILE A 167 20.59 16.95 0.67
CA ILE A 167 20.06 18.33 0.61
C ILE A 167 21.02 19.29 1.30
N ALA A 168 21.57 18.93 2.46
CA ALA A 168 22.55 19.75 3.18
C ALA A 168 23.82 19.94 2.36
N ALA A 169 24.39 18.88 1.78
CA ALA A 169 25.60 18.94 0.96
C ALA A 169 25.41 19.82 -0.29
N VAL A 170 24.25 19.76 -0.93
CA VAL A 170 23.93 20.63 -2.08
C VAL A 170 23.81 22.11 -1.65
N ALA A 171 23.25 22.37 -0.46
CA ALA A 171 23.13 23.74 0.06
C ALA A 171 24.50 24.33 0.41
N GLU A 172 25.41 23.55 0.98
CA GLU A 172 26.80 23.97 1.30
C GLU A 172 27.65 24.18 0.04
N GLY A 173 27.47 23.37 -1.00
CA GLY A 173 28.20 23.52 -2.25
C GLY A 173 27.70 24.67 -3.15
N ALA A 174 26.59 25.30 -2.80
CA ALA A 174 26.00 26.44 -3.52
C ALA A 174 26.40 27.81 -2.93
N THR A 175 27.14 27.82 -1.80
CA THR A 175 27.71 29.02 -1.17
C THR A 175 29.15 29.20 -1.57
#